data_c68392a7361a080efdf528e263cf3caf
#
_entry.id   c68392a7361a080efdf528e263cf3caf
#
_cell.length_a   1.000
_cell.length_b   1.000
_cell.length_c   1.000
_cell.angle_alpha   90.00
_cell.angle_beta   90.00
_cell.angle_gamma   90.00
#
_symmetry.space_group_name_H-M   'P 1'
#
loop_
_entity.id
_entity.type
_entity.pdbx_description
1 polymer ?
#
loop_
_entity_poly.entity_id
_entity_poly.type
_entity_poly.pdbx_seq_one_letter_code
_entity_poly.pdbx_strand_id
1 'polypeptide(L)'
;NGSNNSDNKNMKKSFIPKIFEGKILSESTDNELLNSLNERQREAVTSDGPALVIAGAGTGKTRVLTYRVGYLLKKGIDPRDIILLTFTKKAAKEMLDRVSSLVKDNSGRKVSGGTFHAFAVNTLRQYANLLGLPAKFTILDNPDSEDVIDKIRTDLGYHNQELDFPKKGRIYEIISESRNKMF
;
A
#
# COMPACT_ATOMS: atom_id res chain seq x y z
N ASN A 1 -0.07 -38.89 -34.87
CA ASN A 1 -0.84 -38.55 -33.70
C ASN A 1 -0.12 -37.42 -32.98
N GLY A 2 -0.46 -36.21 -33.37
CA GLY A 2 0.01 -35.00 -32.77
C GLY A 2 -0.79 -34.70 -31.49
N SER A 3 -0.14 -34.23 -30.49
CA SER A 3 -0.78 -33.56 -29.38
C SER A 3 0.03 -32.32 -28.97
N ASN A 4 -0.63 -31.24 -29.15
CA ASN A 4 -0.33 -29.86 -28.85
C ASN A 4 0.41 -29.66 -27.51
N ASN A 5 1.59 -29.07 -27.62
CA ASN A 5 2.36 -28.56 -26.52
C ASN A 5 2.64 -27.06 -26.82
N SER A 6 1.64 -26.22 -26.68
CA SER A 6 1.72 -24.80 -27.04
C SER A 6 0.98 -23.86 -26.09
N ASP A 7 0.96 -24.12 -24.75
CA ASP A 7 0.31 -23.19 -23.82
C ASP A 7 1.07 -22.94 -22.51
N ASN A 8 2.41 -22.83 -22.58
CA ASN A 8 3.15 -22.47 -21.36
C ASN A 8 4.28 -21.45 -21.62
N LYS A 9 4.04 -20.43 -22.44
CA LYS A 9 5.05 -19.39 -22.74
C LYS A 9 4.62 -17.95 -22.42
N ASN A 10 3.64 -17.73 -21.55
CA ASN A 10 3.17 -16.35 -21.30
C ASN A 10 3.05 -15.96 -19.82
N MET A 11 3.94 -16.44 -18.95
CA MET A 11 3.91 -16.01 -17.54
C MET A 11 5.30 -15.70 -16.99
N LYS A 12 6.02 -14.82 -17.69
CA LYS A 12 7.16 -14.05 -17.13
C LYS A 12 7.21 -12.67 -17.78
N LYS A 13 6.17 -11.87 -17.59
CA LYS A 13 6.37 -10.41 -17.67
C LYS A 13 6.95 -10.00 -16.33
N SER A 14 8.29 -10.01 -16.26
CA SER A 14 9.03 -9.31 -15.23
C SER A 14 8.49 -7.88 -15.15
N PHE A 15 8.04 -7.48 -13.97
CA PHE A 15 7.75 -6.09 -13.67
C PHE A 15 9.09 -5.34 -13.70
N ILE A 16 9.50 -4.90 -14.86
CA ILE A 16 10.59 -3.94 -15.04
C ILE A 16 9.91 -2.58 -14.93
N PRO A 17 10.22 -1.75 -13.90
CA PRO A 17 9.75 -0.38 -13.86
C PRO A 17 10.21 0.27 -15.17
N LYS A 18 9.29 0.81 -15.95
CA LYS A 18 9.64 1.67 -17.08
C LYS A 18 10.47 2.82 -16.54
N ILE A 19 11.76 2.87 -16.85
CA ILE A 19 12.58 4.06 -16.64
C ILE A 19 11.99 5.10 -17.60
N PHE A 20 11.31 6.09 -17.05
CA PHE A 20 10.75 7.18 -17.81
C PHE A 20 11.89 8.05 -18.32
N GLU A 21 12.11 8.05 -19.63
CA GLU A 21 12.79 9.15 -20.31
C GLU A 21 11.90 10.40 -20.16
N GLY A 22 12.24 11.25 -19.21
CA GLY A 22 11.46 12.43 -18.86
C GLY A 22 11.43 13.43 -20.01
N LYS A 23 10.25 13.69 -20.51
CA LYS A 23 9.97 14.85 -21.34
C LYS A 23 10.27 16.08 -20.47
N ILE A 24 11.31 16.83 -20.83
CA ILE A 24 11.69 18.11 -20.18
C ILE A 24 10.52 19.08 -20.36
N LEU A 25 9.71 19.25 -19.32
CA LEU A 25 8.68 20.28 -19.25
C LEU A 25 9.33 21.54 -18.67
N SER A 26 8.95 22.71 -19.17
CA SER A 26 9.53 24.02 -18.93
C SER A 26 9.87 24.32 -17.46
N GLU A 27 11.10 24.75 -17.21
CA GLU A 27 11.71 25.12 -15.92
C GLU A 27 10.92 26.16 -15.08
N SER A 28 10.01 26.90 -15.69
CA SER A 28 9.31 28.02 -15.02
C SER A 28 8.20 27.59 -14.05
N THR A 29 7.55 26.45 -14.29
CA THR A 29 6.43 25.97 -13.45
C THR A 29 6.87 25.07 -12.28
N ASP A 30 8.04 24.45 -12.36
CA ASP A 30 8.64 23.68 -11.29
C ASP A 30 9.09 24.58 -10.14
N ASN A 31 9.53 25.79 -10.45
CA ASN A 31 10.02 26.75 -9.48
C ASN A 31 8.93 27.20 -8.47
N GLU A 32 7.69 27.43 -8.89
CA GLU A 32 6.62 27.87 -7.97
C GLU A 32 6.30 26.83 -6.88
N LEU A 33 6.24 25.54 -7.24
CA LEU A 33 5.97 24.48 -6.28
C LEU A 33 7.12 24.34 -5.28
N LEU A 34 8.36 24.36 -5.76
CA LEU A 34 9.56 24.10 -4.97
C LEU A 34 10.02 25.31 -4.14
N ASN A 35 9.67 26.54 -4.54
CA ASN A 35 10.10 27.76 -3.85
C ASN A 35 9.57 27.88 -2.42
N SER A 36 8.47 27.23 -2.10
CA SER A 36 7.89 27.21 -0.75
C SER A 36 8.55 26.20 0.20
N LEU A 37 9.50 25.39 -0.28
CA LEU A 37 10.19 24.34 0.46
C LEU A 37 11.59 24.81 0.87
N ASN A 38 12.04 24.41 2.05
CA ASN A 38 13.45 24.53 2.41
C ASN A 38 14.31 23.55 1.61
N GLU A 39 15.63 23.71 1.65
CA GLU A 39 16.58 22.94 0.85
C GLU A 39 16.42 21.42 1.05
N ARG A 40 16.38 20.95 2.31
CA ARG A 40 16.21 19.52 2.63
C ARG A 40 14.85 18.95 2.19
N GLN A 41 13.79 19.74 2.32
CA GLN A 41 12.47 19.36 1.82
C GLN A 41 12.47 19.27 0.29
N ARG A 42 13.13 20.20 -0.38
CA ARG A 42 13.27 20.23 -1.84
C ARG A 42 14.03 18.99 -2.32
N GLU A 43 15.16 18.67 -1.70
CA GLU A 43 15.93 17.46 -1.98
C GLU A 43 15.07 16.20 -1.85
N ALA A 44 14.31 16.06 -0.76
CA ALA A 44 13.41 14.92 -0.56
C ALA A 44 12.28 14.86 -1.59
N VAL A 45 11.75 16.00 -2.03
CA VAL A 45 10.68 16.09 -3.03
C VAL A 45 11.19 15.75 -4.44
N THR A 46 12.41 16.12 -4.76
CA THR A 46 12.98 15.93 -6.11
C THR A 46 13.87 14.71 -6.27
N SER A 47 14.12 13.95 -5.18
CA SER A 47 14.99 12.78 -5.22
C SER A 47 14.55 11.78 -6.30
N ASP A 48 15.50 11.17 -6.99
CA ASP A 48 15.24 10.09 -7.92
C ASP A 48 15.31 8.74 -7.20
N GLY A 49 14.40 7.83 -7.56
CA GLY A 49 14.33 6.49 -6.98
C GLY A 49 13.75 6.42 -5.54
N PRO A 50 13.97 5.29 -4.85
CA PRO A 50 13.53 5.09 -3.48
C PRO A 50 14.24 6.04 -2.51
N ALA A 51 13.48 6.72 -1.65
CA ALA A 51 14.02 7.65 -0.67
C ALA A 51 13.41 7.39 0.72
N LEU A 52 14.27 7.38 1.75
CA LEU A 52 13.85 7.35 3.15
C LEU A 52 14.05 8.75 3.76
N VAL A 53 12.95 9.36 4.19
CA VAL A 53 12.96 10.68 4.82
C VAL A 53 12.77 10.53 6.33
N ILE A 54 13.81 10.82 7.09
CA ILE A 54 13.77 10.82 8.56
C ILE A 54 13.54 12.26 9.02
N ALA A 55 12.43 12.49 9.72
CA ALA A 55 12.02 13.84 10.10
C ALA A 55 11.29 13.82 11.45
N GLY A 56 11.61 14.76 12.33
CA GLY A 56 10.96 14.95 13.63
C GLY A 56 9.50 15.40 13.52
N ALA A 57 8.81 15.48 14.66
CA ALA A 57 7.47 16.06 14.70
C ALA A 57 7.51 17.55 14.28
N GLY A 58 6.50 18.02 13.55
CA GLY A 58 6.42 19.43 13.11
C GLY A 58 7.35 19.84 11.96
N THR A 59 8.25 18.99 11.49
CA THR A 59 9.22 19.33 10.42
C THR A 59 8.64 19.35 9.01
N GLY A 60 7.35 19.04 8.87
CA GLY A 60 6.67 19.07 7.57
C GLY A 60 6.69 17.78 6.77
N LYS A 61 6.80 16.59 7.42
CA LYS A 61 6.73 15.28 6.74
C LYS A 61 5.58 15.16 5.76
N THR A 62 4.37 15.50 6.19
CA THR A 62 3.17 15.48 5.35
C THR A 62 3.28 16.44 4.16
N ARG A 63 3.92 17.61 4.38
CA ARG A 63 4.17 18.58 3.32
C ARG A 63 5.11 17.99 2.26
N VAL A 64 6.20 17.35 2.65
CA VAL A 64 7.13 16.69 1.73
C VAL A 64 6.39 15.64 0.88
N LEU A 65 5.56 14.78 1.48
CA LEU A 65 4.80 13.77 0.74
C LEU A 65 3.84 14.39 -0.27
N THR A 66 3.05 15.38 0.13
CA THR A 66 2.07 16.03 -0.78
C THR A 66 2.76 16.79 -1.91
N TYR A 67 3.88 17.47 -1.62
CA TYR A 67 4.67 18.16 -2.63
C TYR A 67 5.40 17.19 -3.57
N ARG A 68 5.84 16.02 -3.07
CA ARG A 68 6.39 14.96 -3.91
C ARG A 68 5.37 14.48 -4.94
N VAL A 69 4.12 14.23 -4.52
CA VAL A 69 3.05 13.86 -5.45
C VAL A 69 2.80 14.98 -6.46
N GLY A 70 2.70 16.22 -6.02
CA GLY A 70 2.54 17.36 -6.92
C GLY A 70 3.68 17.48 -7.94
N TYR A 71 4.91 17.27 -7.52
CA TYR A 71 6.09 17.24 -8.38
C TYR A 71 6.05 16.13 -9.42
N LEU A 72 5.68 14.89 -9.01
CA LEU A 72 5.54 13.76 -9.92
C LEU A 72 4.45 14.00 -10.98
N LEU A 73 3.30 14.56 -10.58
CA LEU A 73 2.23 14.93 -11.51
C LEU A 73 2.68 15.98 -12.51
N LYS A 74 3.43 17.01 -12.07
CA LYS A 74 4.01 18.02 -12.96
C LYS A 74 5.05 17.43 -13.91
N LYS A 75 5.79 16.42 -13.49
CA LYS A 75 6.68 15.65 -14.38
C LYS A 75 5.96 14.74 -15.37
N GLY A 76 4.63 14.73 -15.38
CA GLY A 76 3.82 13.96 -16.32
C GLY A 76 3.62 12.49 -15.94
N ILE A 77 3.92 12.12 -14.69
CA ILE A 77 3.58 10.78 -14.18
C ILE A 77 2.05 10.66 -14.15
N ASP A 78 1.52 9.55 -14.69
CA ASP A 78 0.07 9.32 -14.65
C ASP A 78 -0.41 9.25 -13.19
N PRO A 79 -1.43 10.03 -12.80
CA PRO A 79 -1.98 9.99 -11.45
C PRO A 79 -2.37 8.59 -10.97
N ARG A 80 -2.74 7.70 -11.89
CA ARG A 80 -3.10 6.30 -11.59
C ARG A 80 -1.91 5.44 -11.18
N ASP A 81 -0.69 5.86 -11.51
CA ASP A 81 0.56 5.21 -11.14
C ASP A 81 1.10 5.71 -9.79
N ILE A 82 0.40 6.67 -9.16
CA ILE A 82 0.76 7.24 -7.87
C ILE A 82 -0.20 6.75 -6.80
N ILE A 83 0.35 6.18 -5.73
CA ILE A 83 -0.41 5.74 -4.56
C ILE A 83 0.12 6.46 -3.31
N LEU A 84 -0.77 7.16 -2.60
CA LEU A 84 -0.44 7.88 -1.37
C LEU A 84 -1.04 7.15 -0.16
N LEU A 85 -0.19 6.51 0.65
CA LEU A 85 -0.61 5.69 1.78
C LEU A 85 -0.28 6.34 3.13
N THR A 86 -1.19 6.15 4.10
CA THR A 86 -1.02 6.63 5.48
C THR A 86 -1.76 5.70 6.46
N PHE A 87 -1.64 5.97 7.76
CA PHE A 87 -2.25 5.11 8.79
C PHE A 87 -3.75 5.37 9.01
N THR A 88 -4.23 6.60 8.80
CA THR A 88 -5.64 6.94 9.09
C THR A 88 -6.37 7.44 7.86
N LYS A 89 -7.67 7.13 7.77
CA LYS A 89 -8.54 7.62 6.69
C LYS A 89 -8.58 9.15 6.64
N LYS A 90 -8.58 9.81 7.81
CA LYS A 90 -8.58 11.27 7.91
C LYS A 90 -7.32 11.87 7.30
N ALA A 91 -6.14 11.35 7.68
CA ALA A 91 -4.88 11.83 7.13
C ALA A 91 -4.79 11.59 5.61
N ALA A 92 -5.25 10.43 5.12
CA ALA A 92 -5.30 10.15 3.67
C ALA A 92 -6.12 11.19 2.92
N LYS A 93 -7.33 11.50 3.42
CA LYS A 93 -8.19 12.52 2.82
C LYS A 93 -7.53 13.89 2.82
N GLU A 94 -7.00 14.34 3.96
CA GLU A 94 -6.32 15.63 4.07
C GLU A 94 -5.12 15.76 3.11
N MET A 95 -4.35 14.68 2.94
CA MET A 95 -3.22 14.67 2.02
C MET A 95 -3.67 14.75 0.56
N LEU A 96 -4.70 14.01 0.16
CA LEU A 96 -5.26 14.08 -1.21
C LEU A 96 -5.90 15.44 -1.51
N ASP A 97 -6.59 16.04 -0.55
CA ASP A 97 -7.14 17.39 -0.69
C ASP A 97 -6.02 18.42 -0.90
N ARG A 98 -4.91 18.31 -0.16
CA ARG A 98 -3.72 19.15 -0.34
C ARG A 98 -3.05 18.94 -1.70
N VAL A 99 -2.91 17.69 -2.16
CA VAL A 99 -2.38 17.41 -3.50
C VAL A 99 -3.26 18.07 -4.56
N SER A 100 -4.58 17.93 -4.45
CA SER A 100 -5.54 18.54 -5.38
C SER A 100 -5.46 20.08 -5.39
N SER A 101 -5.11 20.70 -4.26
CA SER A 101 -4.91 22.14 -4.15
C SER A 101 -3.57 22.61 -4.73
N LEU A 102 -2.54 21.76 -4.73
CA LEU A 102 -1.22 22.07 -5.27
C LEU A 102 -1.15 22.03 -6.80
N VAL A 103 -2.02 21.22 -7.41
CA VAL A 103 -2.04 20.99 -8.85
C VAL A 103 -3.27 21.71 -9.42
N LYS A 104 -3.04 22.67 -10.31
CA LYS A 104 -4.11 23.54 -10.88
C LYS A 104 -5.09 22.78 -11.80
N ASP A 105 -4.71 21.59 -12.27
CA ASP A 105 -5.54 20.70 -13.06
C ASP A 105 -6.25 19.64 -12.17
N ASN A 106 -7.15 18.89 -12.73
CA ASN A 106 -7.86 17.85 -12.00
C ASN A 106 -7.05 16.55 -11.78
N SER A 107 -5.76 16.52 -12.11
CA SER A 107 -4.91 15.34 -11.99
C SER A 107 -4.74 14.88 -10.54
N GLY A 108 -4.64 15.80 -9.60
CA GLY A 108 -4.54 15.51 -8.17
C GLY A 108 -5.72 14.68 -7.62
N ARG A 109 -6.92 14.84 -8.17
CA ARG A 109 -8.11 14.07 -7.78
C ARG A 109 -8.11 12.62 -8.28
N LYS A 110 -7.26 12.30 -9.25
CA LYS A 110 -7.12 10.96 -9.82
C LYS A 110 -6.06 10.13 -9.12
N VAL A 111 -5.29 10.74 -8.22
CA VAL A 111 -4.28 10.04 -7.41
C VAL A 111 -4.99 9.10 -6.44
N SER A 112 -4.56 7.85 -6.42
CA SER A 112 -5.08 6.87 -5.47
C SER A 112 -4.48 7.11 -4.08
N GLY A 113 -5.32 7.04 -3.04
CA GLY A 113 -4.83 7.21 -1.67
C GLY A 113 -5.72 6.54 -0.65
N GLY A 114 -5.13 6.21 0.50
CA GLY A 114 -5.87 5.54 1.55
C GLY A 114 -4.98 5.07 2.69
N THR A 115 -5.52 4.17 3.49
CA THR A 115 -4.74 3.47 4.51
C THR A 115 -4.05 2.24 3.91
N PHE A 116 -2.93 1.82 4.53
CA PHE A 116 -2.24 0.58 4.15
C PHE A 116 -3.19 -0.62 4.16
N HIS A 117 -4.05 -0.74 5.17
CA HIS A 117 -5.04 -1.81 5.24
C HIS A 117 -6.04 -1.77 4.08
N ALA A 118 -6.60 -0.60 3.77
CA ALA A 118 -7.54 -0.48 2.66
C ALA A 118 -6.89 -0.83 1.32
N PHE A 119 -5.65 -0.41 1.10
CA PHE A 119 -4.87 -0.75 -0.08
C PHE A 119 -4.64 -2.26 -0.17
N ALA A 120 -4.18 -2.90 0.93
CA ALA A 120 -3.95 -4.34 0.98
C ALA A 120 -5.23 -5.14 0.68
N VAL A 121 -6.36 -4.76 1.30
CA VAL A 121 -7.66 -5.40 1.07
C VAL A 121 -8.10 -5.29 -0.39
N ASN A 122 -7.99 -4.10 -0.98
CA ASN A 122 -8.37 -3.89 -2.37
C ASN A 122 -7.49 -4.71 -3.32
N THR A 123 -6.18 -4.77 -3.06
CA THR A 123 -5.23 -5.57 -3.84
C THR A 123 -5.55 -7.06 -3.71
N LEU A 124 -5.80 -7.56 -2.50
CA LEU A 124 -6.19 -8.96 -2.28
C LEU A 124 -7.50 -9.31 -3.00
N ARG A 125 -8.50 -8.42 -2.99
CA ARG A 125 -9.75 -8.64 -3.72
C ARG A 125 -9.55 -8.69 -5.23
N GLN A 126 -8.70 -7.82 -5.75
CA GLN A 126 -8.38 -7.78 -7.17
C GLN A 126 -7.71 -9.08 -7.65
N TYR A 127 -6.84 -9.64 -6.83
CA TYR A 127 -6.05 -10.84 -7.14
C TYR A 127 -6.54 -12.11 -6.41
N ALA A 128 -7.74 -12.10 -5.82
CA ALA A 128 -8.29 -13.20 -5.03
C ALA A 128 -8.26 -14.53 -5.80
N ASN A 129 -8.66 -14.53 -7.05
CA ASN A 129 -8.70 -15.73 -7.89
C ASN A 129 -7.31 -16.36 -8.10
N LEU A 130 -6.24 -15.54 -8.19
CA LEU A 130 -4.87 -16.05 -8.32
C LEU A 130 -4.36 -16.71 -7.04
N LEU A 131 -4.95 -16.36 -5.91
CA LEU A 131 -4.60 -16.89 -4.59
C LEU A 131 -5.53 -18.02 -4.16
N GLY A 132 -6.47 -18.47 -5.01
CA GLY A 132 -7.47 -19.46 -4.66
C GLY A 132 -8.49 -18.99 -3.61
N LEU A 133 -8.63 -17.68 -3.40
CA LEU A 133 -9.59 -17.10 -2.48
C LEU A 133 -10.93 -16.85 -3.17
N PRO A 134 -12.06 -17.02 -2.47
CA PRO A 134 -13.35 -16.62 -3.02
C PRO A 134 -13.39 -15.11 -3.26
N ALA A 135 -14.07 -14.64 -4.29
CA ALA A 135 -14.17 -13.23 -4.65
C ALA A 135 -14.73 -12.34 -3.50
N LYS A 136 -15.56 -12.94 -2.64
CA LYS A 136 -16.13 -12.29 -1.44
C LYS A 136 -15.61 -12.97 -0.18
N PHE A 137 -14.31 -12.87 0.08
CA PHE A 137 -13.77 -13.33 1.36
C PHE A 137 -14.02 -12.31 2.47
N THR A 138 -14.23 -12.81 3.67
CA THR A 138 -14.36 -12.01 4.90
C THR A 138 -12.97 -11.76 5.51
N ILE A 139 -12.75 -10.56 5.99
CA ILE A 139 -11.57 -10.23 6.79
C ILE A 139 -12.00 -10.29 8.24
N LEU A 140 -11.36 -11.17 8.98
CA LEU A 140 -11.57 -11.31 10.42
C LEU A 140 -10.68 -10.32 11.16
N ASP A 141 -11.21 -9.65 12.16
CA ASP A 141 -10.39 -8.94 13.15
C ASP A 141 -9.81 -9.92 14.19
N ASN A 142 -9.05 -9.41 15.17
CA ASN A 142 -8.44 -10.28 16.17
C ASN A 142 -9.47 -11.03 17.02
N PRO A 143 -10.51 -10.37 17.56
CA PRO A 143 -11.58 -11.07 18.29
C PRO A 143 -12.27 -12.13 17.45
N ASP A 144 -12.69 -11.83 16.23
CA ASP A 144 -13.33 -12.78 15.33
C ASP A 144 -12.42 -14.00 15.05
N SER A 145 -11.12 -13.75 14.85
CA SER A 145 -10.13 -14.81 14.62
C SER A 145 -9.98 -15.73 15.85
N GLU A 146 -9.95 -15.14 17.05
CA GLU A 146 -9.91 -15.91 18.29
C GLU A 146 -11.19 -16.73 18.49
N ASP A 147 -12.35 -16.21 18.15
CA ASP A 147 -13.64 -16.93 18.28
C ASP A 147 -13.72 -18.11 17.30
N VAL A 148 -13.20 -17.96 16.08
CA VAL A 148 -13.06 -19.09 15.15
C VAL A 148 -12.12 -20.16 15.72
N ILE A 149 -10.98 -19.76 16.31
CA ILE A 149 -10.06 -20.69 16.97
C ILE A 149 -10.73 -21.42 18.13
N ASP A 150 -11.51 -20.71 18.94
CA ASP A 150 -12.20 -21.30 20.08
C ASP A 150 -13.27 -22.32 19.66
N LYS A 151 -13.99 -22.00 18.60
CA LYS A 151 -14.92 -22.95 17.99
C LYS A 151 -14.21 -24.23 17.53
N ILE A 152 -13.10 -24.10 16.81
CA ILE A 152 -12.32 -25.25 16.35
C ILE A 152 -11.81 -26.07 17.55
N ARG A 153 -11.30 -25.42 18.61
CA ARG A 153 -10.88 -26.10 19.84
C ARG A 153 -12.02 -26.90 20.46
N THR A 154 -13.21 -26.31 20.49
CA THR A 154 -14.42 -26.98 21.01
C THR A 154 -14.81 -28.20 20.16
N ASP A 155 -14.87 -28.03 18.85
CA ASP A 155 -15.22 -29.07 17.90
C ASP A 155 -14.23 -30.26 17.95
N LEU A 156 -12.96 -29.99 18.25
CA LEU A 156 -11.89 -30.98 18.40
C LEU A 156 -11.75 -31.54 19.82
N GLY A 157 -12.57 -31.09 20.79
CA GLY A 157 -12.53 -31.56 22.18
C GLY A 157 -11.42 -30.98 23.04
N TYR A 158 -10.67 -29.97 22.56
CA TYR A 158 -9.56 -29.34 23.30
C TYR A 158 -9.98 -28.22 24.26
N HIS A 159 -11.27 -28.05 24.48
CA HIS A 159 -11.77 -27.10 25.48
C HIS A 159 -11.77 -27.64 26.91
N ASN A 160 -11.59 -28.96 27.09
CA ASN A 160 -11.58 -29.59 28.40
C ASN A 160 -10.37 -29.16 29.22
N GLN A 161 -10.60 -28.73 30.46
CA GLN A 161 -9.54 -28.21 31.35
C GLN A 161 -8.53 -29.27 31.80
N GLU A 162 -8.88 -30.56 31.63
CA GLU A 162 -7.96 -31.66 31.93
C GLU A 162 -6.83 -31.82 30.92
N LEU A 163 -6.97 -31.22 29.74
CA LEU A 163 -5.93 -31.13 28.70
C LEU A 163 -5.23 -29.81 28.81
N ASP A 164 -3.93 -29.82 29.07
CA ASP A 164 -3.08 -28.59 29.07
C ASP A 164 -2.87 -28.06 27.64
N PHE A 165 -4.00 -27.71 27.01
CA PHE A 165 -4.00 -27.18 25.64
C PHE A 165 -4.09 -25.66 25.65
N PRO A 166 -3.32 -24.92 24.81
CA PRO A 166 -3.29 -23.48 24.83
C PRO A 166 -4.66 -22.83 24.63
N LYS A 167 -4.91 -21.71 25.32
CA LYS A 167 -6.10 -20.88 25.15
C LYS A 167 -6.12 -20.22 23.77
N LYS A 168 -7.31 -19.83 23.29
CA LYS A 168 -7.53 -19.24 21.97
C LYS A 168 -6.56 -18.09 21.62
N GLY A 169 -6.33 -17.15 22.53
CA GLY A 169 -5.42 -16.04 22.33
C GLY A 169 -3.97 -16.48 22.10
N ARG A 170 -3.50 -17.48 22.85
CA ARG A 170 -2.13 -18.02 22.68
C ARG A 170 -1.96 -18.73 21.34
N ILE A 171 -2.98 -19.45 20.88
CA ILE A 171 -2.97 -20.10 19.56
C ILE A 171 -2.95 -19.04 18.46
N TYR A 172 -3.76 -17.99 18.60
CA TYR A 172 -3.77 -16.86 17.68
C TYR A 172 -2.38 -16.20 17.57
N GLU A 173 -1.72 -15.94 18.70
CA GLU A 173 -0.37 -15.38 18.74
C GLU A 173 0.64 -16.27 18.00
N ILE A 174 0.64 -17.59 18.28
CA ILE A 174 1.54 -18.54 17.61
C ILE A 174 1.34 -18.53 16.09
N ILE A 175 0.09 -18.58 15.63
CA ILE A 175 -0.24 -18.53 14.20
C ILE A 175 0.22 -17.21 13.59
N SER A 176 -0.05 -16.08 14.26
CA SER A 176 0.32 -14.76 13.80
C SER A 176 1.84 -14.59 13.71
N GLU A 177 2.56 -14.99 14.76
CA GLU A 177 4.03 -14.95 14.79
C GLU A 177 4.65 -15.81 13.70
N SER A 178 4.17 -17.04 13.53
CA SER A 178 4.64 -17.97 12.51
C SER A 178 4.49 -17.39 11.10
N ARG A 179 3.33 -16.78 10.81
CA ARG A 179 3.08 -16.18 9.50
C ARG A 179 3.86 -14.88 9.27
N ASN A 180 4.03 -14.05 10.30
CA ASN A 180 4.76 -12.78 10.18
C ASN A 180 6.28 -12.99 10.07
N LYS A 181 6.81 -14.06 10.63
CA LYS A 181 8.25 -14.40 10.54
C LYS A 181 8.61 -15.18 9.27
N MET A 182 7.64 -15.50 8.43
CA MET A 182 7.82 -16.26 7.17
C MET A 182 8.55 -17.60 7.36
N PHE A 183 8.26 -18.28 8.47
CA PHE A 183 8.74 -19.65 8.75
C PHE A 183 7.64 -20.66 8.41
#